data_ea75b539199c30455e6af2c438dee357
#
_entry.id   ea75b539199c30455e6af2c438dee357
#
_cell.length_a   1.000
_cell.length_b   1.000
_cell.length_c   1.000
_cell.angle_alpha   90.00
_cell.angle_beta   90.00
_cell.angle_gamma   90.00
#
_symmetry.space_group_name_H-M   'P 1'
#
loop_
_entity.id
_entity.type
_entity.pdbx_description
1 polymer ?
#
loop_
_entity_poly.entity_id
_entity_poly.type
_entity_poly.pdbx_seq_one_letter_code
_entity_poly.pdbx_strand_id
1 'polypeptide(L)'
;MATLTIEELAQTLQPAQAIAGLDLGTKTIGLAMSDLSRRFATPRPVIKRVKFTQDAQMLLAFAEKEKVAAFVIGLPINMDGSAGPRAQATRAFVRTMGEKTALPFIYWDERLSTVAAERALLEMDVSRAKRAERIDSAAASFILQGALDRLSALTRAAD
;
A
#
# COMPACT_ATOMS: atom_id res chain seq x y z
N MET A 1 10.95 -6.24 -13.67
CA MET A 1 10.03 -5.49 -12.78
C MET A 1 8.59 -5.76 -13.19
N ALA A 2 7.77 -6.06 -12.25
CA ALA A 2 6.40 -6.37 -12.58
C ALA A 2 5.43 -5.52 -11.77
N THR A 3 4.61 -4.76 -12.50
CA THR A 3 3.37 -4.25 -11.95
C THR A 3 2.32 -5.31 -12.26
N LEU A 4 1.71 -5.87 -11.24
CA LEU A 4 0.71 -6.91 -11.39
C LEU A 4 -0.67 -6.38 -11.07
N THR A 5 -1.69 -6.99 -11.66
CA THR A 5 -3.06 -6.81 -11.18
C THR A 5 -3.26 -7.66 -9.94
N ILE A 6 -4.30 -7.37 -9.17
CA ILE A 6 -4.60 -8.15 -7.98
C ILE A 6 -4.98 -9.59 -8.34
N GLU A 7 -5.62 -9.79 -9.49
CA GLU A 7 -5.95 -11.12 -9.99
C GLU A 7 -4.68 -11.92 -10.31
N GLU A 8 -3.70 -11.29 -10.95
CA GLU A 8 -2.41 -11.91 -11.22
C GLU A 8 -1.66 -12.24 -9.93
N LEU A 9 -1.70 -11.33 -8.96
CA LEU A 9 -1.08 -11.56 -7.66
C LEU A 9 -1.70 -12.78 -6.97
N ALA A 10 -3.02 -12.90 -7.02
CA ALA A 10 -3.73 -14.03 -6.42
C ALA A 10 -3.22 -15.37 -6.95
N GLN A 11 -2.81 -15.42 -8.23
CA GLN A 11 -2.30 -16.63 -8.84
C GLN A 11 -0.84 -16.92 -8.48
N THR A 12 -0.09 -15.92 -8.05
CA THR A 12 1.35 -16.07 -7.78
C THR A 12 1.68 -16.28 -6.31
N LEU A 13 0.82 -15.82 -5.40
CA LEU A 13 1.08 -15.93 -3.97
C LEU A 13 1.04 -17.37 -3.49
N GLN A 14 2.03 -17.73 -2.70
CA GLN A 14 2.13 -19.03 -2.04
C GLN A 14 1.56 -18.96 -0.63
N PRO A 15 1.21 -20.09 0.00
CA PRO A 15 0.82 -20.09 1.41
C PRO A 15 1.89 -19.49 2.31
N ALA A 16 1.45 -18.80 3.35
CA ALA A 16 2.32 -18.21 4.36
C ALA A 16 3.22 -17.08 3.83
N GLN A 17 2.80 -16.43 2.75
CA GLN A 17 3.47 -15.22 2.27
C GLN A 17 2.69 -13.98 2.68
N ALA A 18 3.34 -13.07 3.38
CA ALA A 18 2.74 -11.80 3.79
C ALA A 18 2.99 -10.73 2.74
N ILE A 19 2.08 -9.77 2.65
CA ILE A 19 2.21 -8.63 1.74
C ILE A 19 2.10 -7.32 2.54
N ALA A 20 2.64 -6.26 1.99
CA ALA A 20 2.65 -4.95 2.64
C ALA A 20 1.78 -3.95 1.88
N GLY A 21 1.25 -2.99 2.61
CA GLY A 21 0.49 -1.87 2.03
C GLY A 21 1.26 -0.57 2.15
N LEU A 22 1.14 0.27 1.15
CA LEU A 22 1.81 1.57 1.10
C LEU A 22 0.82 2.68 0.79
N ASP A 23 0.96 3.78 1.50
CA ASP A 23 0.30 5.04 1.18
C ASP A 23 1.38 6.09 0.96
N LEU A 24 1.59 6.49 -0.29
CA LEU A 24 2.64 7.44 -0.64
C LEU A 24 2.15 8.86 -0.43
N GLY A 25 2.63 9.49 0.63
CA GLY A 25 2.38 10.90 0.90
C GLY A 25 3.53 11.79 0.44
N THR A 26 3.37 13.10 0.61
CA THR A 26 4.43 14.06 0.25
C THR A 26 5.55 14.08 1.29
N LYS A 27 5.23 13.84 2.56
CA LYS A 27 6.19 13.90 3.67
C LYS A 27 6.47 12.55 4.31
N THR A 28 5.58 11.58 4.14
CA THR A 28 5.69 10.26 4.75
C THR A 28 5.25 9.21 3.78
N ILE A 29 5.73 7.98 4.01
CA ILE A 29 5.19 6.79 3.38
C ILE A 29 4.53 5.98 4.50
N GLY A 30 3.21 5.84 4.43
CA GLY A 30 2.48 4.99 5.36
C GLY A 30 2.72 3.53 5.03
N LEU A 31 2.86 2.72 6.08
CA LEU A 31 3.16 1.29 5.97
C LEU A 31 2.15 0.46 6.73
N ALA A 32 1.76 -0.65 6.14
CA ALA A 32 0.99 -1.68 6.81
C ALA A 32 1.52 -3.05 6.41
N MET A 33 1.28 -4.04 7.24
CA MET A 33 1.75 -5.39 6.99
C MET A 33 0.62 -6.38 7.25
N SER A 34 0.51 -7.39 6.40
CA SER A 34 -0.45 -8.47 6.64
C SER A 34 0.16 -9.53 7.55
N ASP A 35 -0.71 -10.33 8.16
CA ASP A 35 -0.29 -11.59 8.76
C ASP A 35 0.03 -12.60 7.65
N LEU A 36 0.58 -13.74 8.03
CA LEU A 36 0.96 -14.78 7.06
C LEU A 36 -0.23 -15.39 6.34
N SER A 37 -1.38 -15.43 6.98
CA SER A 37 -2.62 -15.91 6.35
C SER A 37 -3.32 -14.86 5.51
N ARG A 38 -2.80 -13.64 5.46
CA ARG A 38 -3.31 -12.50 4.71
C ARG A 38 -4.77 -12.18 5.01
N ARG A 39 -5.13 -12.18 6.30
CA ARG A 39 -6.49 -11.85 6.75
C ARG A 39 -6.61 -10.41 7.24
N PHE A 40 -5.59 -9.93 7.94
CA PHE A 40 -5.65 -8.64 8.63
C PHE A 40 -4.46 -7.77 8.29
N ALA A 41 -4.73 -6.48 8.10
CA ALA A 41 -3.70 -5.48 7.90
C ALA A 41 -3.42 -4.76 9.23
N THR A 42 -2.15 -4.62 9.58
CA THR A 42 -1.71 -3.93 10.80
C THR A 42 -0.85 -2.73 10.40
N PRO A 43 -1.17 -1.52 10.88
CA PRO A 43 -0.34 -0.36 10.59
C PRO A 43 1.05 -0.51 11.22
N ARG A 44 2.04 0.03 10.52
CA ARG A 44 3.44 0.06 10.95
C ARG A 44 3.93 1.50 11.03
N PRO A 45 5.05 1.77 11.71
CA PRO A 45 5.59 3.12 11.74
C PRO A 45 5.85 3.67 10.34
N VAL A 46 5.52 4.93 10.12
CA VAL A 46 5.71 5.57 8.82
C VAL A 46 7.19 5.77 8.52
N ILE A 47 7.53 5.81 7.22
CA ILE A 47 8.84 6.27 6.77
C ILE A 47 8.72 7.77 6.54
N LYS A 48 9.54 8.56 7.24
CA LYS A 48 9.63 10.00 7.00
C LYS A 48 10.48 10.23 5.77
N ARG A 49 9.91 10.88 4.76
CA ARG A 49 10.58 11.06 3.49
C ARG A 49 11.67 12.12 3.58
N VAL A 50 12.85 11.78 3.05
CA VAL A 50 13.99 12.69 2.93
C VAL A 50 14.28 12.90 1.46
N LYS A 51 14.72 11.84 0.78
CA LYS A 51 14.90 11.81 -0.67
C LYS A 51 14.70 10.38 -1.14
N PHE A 52 14.40 10.21 -2.41
CA PHE A 52 14.00 8.91 -2.95
C PHE A 52 15.01 7.79 -2.64
N THR A 53 16.31 8.06 -2.79
CA THR A 53 17.32 7.02 -2.56
C THR A 53 17.27 6.46 -1.15
N GLN A 54 17.16 7.34 -0.14
CA GLN A 54 17.08 6.92 1.25
C GLN A 54 15.74 6.25 1.55
N ASP A 55 14.65 6.80 1.02
CA ASP A 55 13.31 6.25 1.21
C ASP A 55 13.24 4.83 0.65
N ALA A 56 13.79 4.63 -0.53
CA ALA A 56 13.84 3.31 -1.17
C ALA A 56 14.67 2.33 -0.35
N GLN A 57 15.82 2.76 0.18
CA GLN A 57 16.64 1.90 1.03
C GLN A 57 15.89 1.44 2.28
N MET A 58 15.18 2.36 2.93
CA MET A 58 14.39 2.02 4.12
C MET A 58 13.26 1.05 3.78
N LEU A 59 12.59 1.28 2.67
CA LEU A 59 11.49 0.40 2.24
C LEU A 59 12.00 -1.00 1.89
N LEU A 60 13.12 -1.10 1.19
CA LEU A 60 13.69 -2.39 0.83
C LEU A 60 14.27 -3.13 2.04
N ALA A 61 14.83 -2.39 3.02
CA ALA A 61 15.26 -2.99 4.29
C ALA A 61 14.07 -3.56 5.06
N PHE A 62 12.95 -2.85 5.08
CA PHE A 62 11.70 -3.33 5.66
C PHE A 62 11.22 -4.61 4.95
N ALA A 63 11.24 -4.59 3.62
CA ALA A 63 10.80 -5.72 2.82
C ALA A 63 11.64 -6.97 3.10
N GLU A 64 12.94 -6.81 3.24
CA GLU A 64 13.84 -7.93 3.54
C GLU A 64 13.62 -8.44 4.95
N LYS A 65 13.55 -7.55 5.93
CA LYS A 65 13.34 -7.91 7.33
C LYS A 65 12.02 -8.66 7.55
N GLU A 66 10.95 -8.16 6.94
CA GLU A 66 9.60 -8.71 7.11
C GLU A 66 9.25 -9.76 6.05
N LYS A 67 10.15 -10.06 5.15
CA LYS A 67 9.96 -11.03 4.06
C LYS A 67 8.71 -10.74 3.24
N VAL A 68 8.58 -9.48 2.82
CA VAL A 68 7.44 -9.03 2.03
C VAL A 68 7.45 -9.71 0.67
N ALA A 69 6.33 -10.32 0.29
CA ALA A 69 6.19 -10.99 -1.01
C ALA A 69 5.75 -10.03 -2.11
N ALA A 70 5.02 -8.97 -1.76
CA ALA A 70 4.51 -7.99 -2.71
C ALA A 70 4.09 -6.73 -1.96
N PHE A 71 4.04 -5.61 -2.69
CA PHE A 71 3.52 -4.35 -2.17
C PHE A 71 2.21 -3.99 -2.84
N VAL A 72 1.22 -3.61 -2.04
CA VAL A 72 -0.02 -3.00 -2.53
C VAL A 72 0.09 -1.50 -2.24
N ILE A 73 0.02 -0.66 -3.26
CA ILE A 73 0.13 0.78 -3.11
C ILE A 73 -1.16 1.46 -3.53
N GLY A 74 -1.66 2.35 -2.70
CA GLY A 74 -2.87 3.11 -3.02
C GLY A 74 -2.64 4.03 -4.21
N LEU A 75 -3.56 4.02 -5.15
CA LEU A 75 -3.54 4.90 -6.30
C LEU A 75 -4.69 5.90 -6.17
N PRO A 76 -4.40 7.17 -5.85
CA PRO A 76 -5.45 8.18 -5.63
C PRO A 76 -5.95 8.73 -6.97
N ILE A 77 -6.93 8.04 -7.55
CA ILE A 77 -7.56 8.43 -8.81
C ILE A 77 -8.75 9.34 -8.50
N ASN A 78 -8.96 10.38 -9.31
CA ASN A 78 -10.11 11.26 -9.18
C ASN A 78 -11.41 10.50 -9.46
N MET A 79 -12.53 11.00 -8.95
CA MET A 79 -13.83 10.33 -9.08
C MET A 79 -14.25 10.13 -10.54
N ASP A 80 -13.79 11.00 -11.45
CA ASP A 80 -14.06 10.86 -12.89
C ASP A 80 -13.13 9.87 -13.61
N GLY A 81 -12.21 9.24 -12.85
CA GLY A 81 -11.26 8.27 -13.40
C GLY A 81 -9.95 8.90 -13.88
N SER A 82 -9.83 10.23 -13.87
CA SER A 82 -8.59 10.88 -14.30
C SER A 82 -7.50 10.75 -13.24
N ALA A 83 -6.23 10.75 -13.69
CA ALA A 83 -5.07 10.70 -12.83
C ALA A 83 -4.55 12.12 -12.58
N GLY A 84 -4.63 12.56 -11.32
CA GLY A 84 -4.05 13.85 -10.94
C GLY A 84 -2.57 13.72 -10.57
N PRO A 85 -1.97 14.82 -10.06
CA PRO A 85 -0.55 14.84 -9.72
C PRO A 85 -0.13 13.77 -8.71
N ARG A 86 -0.96 13.45 -7.73
CA ARG A 86 -0.64 12.42 -6.74
C ARG A 86 -0.60 11.02 -7.35
N ALA A 87 -1.51 10.71 -8.27
CA ALA A 87 -1.50 9.44 -8.98
C ALA A 87 -0.27 9.33 -9.87
N GLN A 88 0.09 10.41 -10.54
CA GLN A 88 1.29 10.45 -11.38
C GLN A 88 2.55 10.26 -10.55
N ALA A 89 2.63 10.88 -9.38
CA ALA A 89 3.76 10.71 -8.45
C ALA A 89 3.86 9.27 -7.95
N THR A 90 2.73 8.65 -7.67
CA THR A 90 2.69 7.25 -7.24
C THR A 90 3.21 6.32 -8.34
N ARG A 91 2.78 6.55 -9.58
CA ARG A 91 3.26 5.74 -10.71
C ARG A 91 4.75 5.92 -10.96
N ALA A 92 5.25 7.15 -10.84
CA ALA A 92 6.68 7.44 -10.96
C ALA A 92 7.49 6.73 -9.87
N PHE A 93 6.99 6.75 -8.64
CA PHE A 93 7.60 6.05 -7.51
C PHE A 93 7.70 4.55 -7.79
N VAL A 94 6.62 3.92 -8.20
CA VAL A 94 6.59 2.49 -8.50
C VAL A 94 7.55 2.14 -9.64
N ARG A 95 7.57 2.97 -10.68
CA ARG A 95 8.48 2.76 -11.81
C ARG A 95 9.94 2.78 -11.37
N THR A 96 10.31 3.74 -10.54
CA THR A 96 11.68 3.86 -10.06
C THR A 96 12.03 2.74 -9.08
N MET A 97 11.09 2.34 -8.23
CA MET A 97 11.28 1.19 -7.35
C MET A 97 11.52 -0.10 -8.15
N GLY A 98 10.86 -0.24 -9.29
CA GLY A 98 11.04 -1.40 -10.16
C GLY A 98 12.45 -1.55 -10.71
N GLU A 99 13.23 -0.48 -10.72
CA GLU A 99 14.65 -0.56 -11.09
C GLU A 99 15.51 -1.09 -9.96
N LYS A 100 14.99 -1.11 -8.73
CA LYS A 100 15.75 -1.47 -7.52
C LYS A 100 15.36 -2.82 -6.93
N THR A 101 14.20 -3.34 -7.28
CA THR A 101 13.69 -4.58 -6.70
C THR A 101 12.83 -5.33 -7.71
N ALA A 102 12.85 -6.66 -7.60
CA ALA A 102 11.98 -7.53 -8.39
C ALA A 102 10.62 -7.76 -7.72
N LEU A 103 10.43 -7.25 -6.49
CA LEU A 103 9.16 -7.42 -5.80
C LEU A 103 8.03 -6.75 -6.60
N PRO A 104 6.90 -7.42 -6.78
CA PRO A 104 5.79 -6.83 -7.53
C PRO A 104 5.09 -5.75 -6.73
N PHE A 105 4.62 -4.74 -7.46
CA PHE A 105 3.76 -3.68 -6.93
C PHE A 105 2.39 -3.82 -7.56
N ILE A 106 1.35 -3.71 -6.75
CA ILE A 106 -0.03 -3.79 -7.17
C ILE A 106 -0.70 -2.46 -6.82
N TYR A 107 -1.28 -1.79 -7.83
CA TYR A 107 -2.05 -0.58 -7.58
C TYR A 107 -3.41 -0.95 -7.01
N TRP A 108 -3.80 -0.25 -5.95
CA TRP A 108 -5.14 -0.33 -5.40
C TRP A 108 -5.85 0.99 -5.64
N ASP A 109 -6.90 0.96 -6.44
CA ASP A 109 -7.72 2.14 -6.71
C ASP A 109 -8.48 2.51 -5.44
N GLU A 110 -8.14 3.65 -4.83
CA GLU A 110 -8.73 4.07 -3.55
C GLU A 110 -10.23 4.32 -3.66
N ARG A 111 -10.79 4.45 -4.88
CA ARG A 111 -12.24 4.56 -5.06
C ARG A 111 -12.97 3.25 -4.76
N LEU A 112 -12.27 2.12 -4.78
CA LEU A 112 -12.84 0.79 -4.53
C LEU A 112 -13.06 0.50 -3.05
N SER A 113 -12.66 1.40 -2.16
CA SER A 113 -12.76 1.22 -0.72
C SER A 113 -13.20 2.52 -0.07
N THR A 114 -13.41 2.48 1.25
CA THR A 114 -13.79 3.65 2.03
C THR A 114 -12.59 4.44 2.55
N VAL A 115 -11.42 4.28 1.94
CA VAL A 115 -10.17 4.91 2.41
C VAL A 115 -10.31 6.42 2.58
N ALA A 116 -10.87 7.10 1.57
CA ALA A 116 -11.03 8.55 1.63
C ALA A 116 -11.98 8.98 2.77
N ALA A 117 -13.09 8.27 2.94
CA ALA A 117 -14.05 8.56 4.01
C ALA A 117 -13.46 8.27 5.39
N GLU A 118 -12.75 7.16 5.53
CA GLU A 118 -12.10 6.77 6.78
C GLU A 118 -10.98 7.74 7.14
N ARG A 119 -10.22 8.21 6.14
CA ARG A 119 -9.20 9.23 6.33
C ARG A 119 -9.80 10.53 6.86
N ALA A 120 -10.93 10.95 6.31
CA ALA A 120 -11.65 12.14 6.76
C ALA A 120 -12.11 12.00 8.23
N LEU A 121 -12.60 10.83 8.61
CA LEU A 121 -13.01 10.57 10.00
C LEU A 121 -11.83 10.66 10.96
N LEU A 122 -10.68 10.13 10.57
CA LEU A 122 -9.45 10.20 11.40
C LEU A 122 -8.99 11.64 11.60
N GLU A 123 -9.16 12.48 10.59
CA GLU A 123 -8.78 13.90 10.69
C GLU A 123 -9.59 14.67 11.74
N MET A 124 -10.78 14.20 12.08
CA MET A 124 -11.63 14.89 13.06
C MET A 124 -11.23 14.63 14.51
N ASP A 125 -10.48 13.57 14.78
CA ASP A 125 -10.27 13.08 16.14
C ASP A 125 -8.86 13.21 16.70
N VAL A 126 -7.89 13.75 15.94
CA VAL A 126 -6.47 13.70 16.32
C VAL A 126 -5.81 15.06 16.14
N SER A 127 -4.85 15.42 17.02
CA SER A 127 -4.06 16.64 16.89
C SER A 127 -3.25 16.65 15.59
N ARG A 128 -2.92 17.84 15.09
CA ARG A 128 -2.30 17.99 13.76
C ARG A 128 -1.03 17.16 13.56
N ALA A 129 -0.11 17.17 14.51
CA ALA A 129 1.16 16.45 14.36
C ALA A 129 0.98 14.94 14.38
N LYS A 130 0.18 14.45 15.34
CA LYS A 130 -0.13 13.03 15.46
C LYS A 130 -1.09 12.58 14.37
N ARG A 131 -1.93 13.49 13.88
CA ARG A 131 -2.89 13.23 12.83
C ARG A 131 -2.22 12.77 11.54
N ALA A 132 -1.17 13.48 11.10
CA ALA A 132 -0.48 13.16 9.85
C ALA A 132 0.07 11.73 9.89
N GLU A 133 0.78 11.36 10.95
CA GLU A 133 1.37 10.02 11.07
C GLU A 133 0.31 8.93 11.17
N ARG A 134 -0.73 9.13 11.97
CA ARG A 134 -1.79 8.13 12.16
C ARG A 134 -2.63 7.97 10.91
N ILE A 135 -2.92 9.06 10.20
CA ILE A 135 -3.70 8.99 8.96
C ILE A 135 -2.96 8.21 7.91
N ASP A 136 -1.65 8.46 7.71
CA ASP A 136 -0.87 7.78 6.70
C ASP A 136 -0.76 6.28 7.00
N SER A 137 -0.48 5.91 8.25
CA SER A 137 -0.42 4.50 8.65
C SER A 137 -1.79 3.83 8.58
N ALA A 138 -2.83 4.52 9.00
CA ALA A 138 -4.19 4.01 8.92
C ALA A 138 -4.63 3.87 7.47
N ALA A 139 -4.32 4.84 6.61
CA ALA A 139 -4.65 4.76 5.20
C ALA A 139 -3.95 3.55 4.54
N ALA A 140 -2.69 3.30 4.87
CA ALA A 140 -1.97 2.14 4.36
C ALA A 140 -2.65 0.84 4.80
N SER A 141 -3.13 0.75 6.04
CA SER A 141 -3.82 -0.45 6.51
C SER A 141 -5.19 -0.63 5.84
N PHE A 142 -5.92 0.46 5.57
CA PHE A 142 -7.19 0.37 4.83
C PHE A 142 -6.98 -0.05 3.39
N ILE A 143 -5.95 0.49 2.73
CA ILE A 143 -5.56 0.09 1.37
C ILE A 143 -5.24 -1.40 1.35
N LEU A 144 -4.40 -1.84 2.27
CA LEU A 144 -4.01 -3.24 2.36
C LEU A 144 -5.20 -4.13 2.68
N GLN A 145 -6.03 -3.75 3.65
CA GLN A 145 -7.20 -4.55 4.02
C GLN A 145 -8.16 -4.74 2.84
N GLY A 146 -8.39 -3.67 2.07
CA GLY A 146 -9.20 -3.77 0.86
C GLY A 146 -8.64 -4.81 -0.11
N ALA A 147 -7.33 -4.79 -0.32
CA ALA A 147 -6.66 -5.76 -1.18
C ALA A 147 -6.74 -7.18 -0.61
N LEU A 148 -6.55 -7.35 0.70
CA LEU A 148 -6.65 -8.65 1.35
C LEU A 148 -8.04 -9.25 1.21
N ASP A 149 -9.07 -8.44 1.39
CA ASP A 149 -10.46 -8.87 1.25
C ASP A 149 -10.74 -9.32 -0.19
N ARG A 150 -10.21 -8.59 -1.16
CA ARG A 150 -10.36 -8.95 -2.57
C ARG A 150 -9.62 -10.25 -2.89
N LEU A 151 -8.41 -10.42 -2.39
CA LEU A 151 -7.64 -11.65 -2.57
C LEU A 151 -8.38 -12.85 -1.96
N SER A 152 -8.96 -12.68 -0.79
CA SER A 152 -9.75 -13.72 -0.15
C SER A 152 -10.96 -14.10 -0.98
N ALA A 153 -11.66 -13.10 -1.54
CA ALA A 153 -12.82 -13.34 -2.41
C ALA A 153 -12.41 -14.09 -3.68
N LEU A 154 -11.29 -13.73 -4.29
CA LEU A 154 -10.78 -14.40 -5.48
C LEU A 154 -10.40 -15.85 -5.20
N THR A 155 -9.80 -16.12 -4.05
CA THR A 155 -9.44 -17.49 -3.64
C THR A 155 -10.70 -18.34 -3.44
N ARG A 156 -11.74 -17.80 -2.77
CA ARG A 156 -13.00 -18.51 -2.58
C ARG A 156 -13.70 -18.79 -3.91
N ALA A 157 -13.63 -17.85 -4.85
CA ALA A 157 -14.25 -18.02 -6.16
C ALA A 157 -13.56 -19.09 -7.01
N ALA A 158 -12.25 -19.30 -6.79
CA ALA A 158 -11.47 -20.32 -7.50
C ALA A 158 -11.71 -21.73 -6.95
N ASP A 159 -12.14 -21.83 -5.71
CA ASP A 159 -12.46 -23.11 -5.07
C ASP A 159 -13.87 -23.56 -5.46
#